data_bde71e855940fc0d8743f63f396ba6b0
#
_entry.id   bde71e855940fc0d8743f63f396ba6b0
#
_cell.length_a   1.000
_cell.length_b   1.000
_cell.length_c   1.000
_cell.angle_alpha   90.00
_cell.angle_beta   90.00
_cell.angle_gamma   90.00
#
_symmetry.space_group_name_H-M   'P 1'
#
loop_
_entity.id
_entity.type
_entity.pdbx_description
1 polymer ?
#
loop_
_entity_poly.entity_id
_entity_poly.type
_entity_poly.pdbx_seq_one_letter_code
_entity_poly.pdbx_strand_id
1 'polypeptide(L)'
;MEKELIKLLLKKDFYSKNKSRLSKEFFTNGTESLYETIQHAHEDSDKDLSISEVSSLHTEVYNPAYTRAKKENFFSLVEEIKELELPNEAIANNIIRSLFKRRIANKIAVLATEIYNGKDSDFAEIKKQLDIPFDEEGNEYDYVTGNIDALIEKLKDNTKWKFNLAPLKETVHGVGEGNLIVVFARP
;
A
#
# COMPACT_ATOMS: atom_id res chain seq x y z
N MET A 1 -1.67 18.03 -7.74
CA MET A 1 -1.19 16.69 -7.35
C MET A 1 -2.26 15.88 -6.63
N GLU A 2 -2.87 16.33 -5.51
CA GLU A 2 -3.95 15.58 -4.83
C GLU A 2 -5.14 15.29 -5.76
N LYS A 3 -5.58 16.28 -6.54
CA LYS A 3 -6.69 16.12 -7.50
C LYS A 3 -6.37 15.13 -8.62
N GLU A 4 -5.14 15.12 -9.10
CA GLU A 4 -4.66 14.15 -10.10
C GLU A 4 -4.63 12.73 -9.51
N LEU A 5 -4.24 12.59 -8.23
CA LEU A 5 -4.27 11.32 -7.53
C LEU A 5 -5.71 10.83 -7.37
N ILE A 6 -6.64 11.70 -6.97
CA ILE A 6 -8.07 11.38 -6.91
C ILE A 6 -8.58 10.86 -8.27
N LYS A 7 -8.16 11.48 -9.37
CA LYS A 7 -8.55 11.04 -10.72
C LYS A 7 -8.04 9.64 -11.05
N LEU A 8 -6.81 9.28 -10.63
CA LEU A 8 -6.28 7.92 -10.79
C LEU A 8 -7.00 6.90 -9.90
N LEU A 9 -7.39 7.30 -8.69
CA LEU A 9 -8.09 6.42 -7.75
C LEU A 9 -9.50 6.04 -8.22
N LEU A 10 -10.04 6.67 -9.24
CA LEU A 10 -11.27 6.22 -9.89
C LEU A 10 -11.08 4.89 -10.63
N LYS A 11 -9.84 4.56 -11.05
CA LYS A 11 -9.52 3.27 -11.66
C LYS A 11 -9.40 2.19 -10.59
N LYS A 12 -10.19 1.12 -10.71
CA LYS A 12 -10.22 0.01 -9.73
C LYS A 12 -8.84 -0.63 -9.55
N ASP A 13 -8.14 -0.90 -10.64
CA ASP A 13 -6.82 -1.53 -10.60
C ASP A 13 -5.80 -0.67 -9.85
N PHE A 14 -5.78 0.64 -10.12
CA PHE A 14 -4.87 1.56 -9.46
C PHE A 14 -5.21 1.69 -7.96
N TYR A 15 -6.50 1.80 -7.63
CA TYR A 15 -6.96 1.82 -6.25
C TYR A 15 -6.56 0.55 -5.51
N SER A 16 -6.86 -0.63 -6.07
CA SER A 16 -6.60 -1.93 -5.44
C SER A 16 -5.11 -2.14 -5.14
N LYS A 17 -4.22 -1.72 -6.04
CA LYS A 17 -2.76 -1.80 -5.85
C LYS A 17 -2.24 -0.86 -4.75
N ASN A 18 -2.94 0.23 -4.50
CA ASN A 18 -2.45 1.28 -3.60
C ASN A 18 -3.24 1.43 -2.30
N LYS A 19 -4.41 0.80 -2.15
CA LYS A 19 -5.33 0.98 -1.01
C LYS A 19 -4.67 0.83 0.37
N SER A 20 -3.73 -0.10 0.52
CA SER A 20 -3.03 -0.35 1.79
C SER A 20 -2.05 0.76 2.18
N ARG A 21 -1.59 1.54 1.20
CA ARG A 21 -0.64 2.64 1.37
C ARG A 21 -1.31 3.99 1.47
N LEU A 22 -2.56 4.09 1.04
CA LEU A 22 -3.34 5.32 1.05
C LEU A 22 -3.91 5.61 2.44
N SER A 23 -3.99 6.88 2.76
CA SER A 23 -4.64 7.38 3.97
C SER A 23 -5.34 8.69 3.64
N LYS A 24 -6.46 8.94 4.30
CA LYS A 24 -7.17 10.21 4.20
C LYS A 24 -6.31 11.42 4.54
N GLU A 25 -5.31 11.25 5.42
CA GLU A 25 -4.37 12.29 5.82
C GLU A 25 -3.50 12.82 4.67
N PHE A 26 -3.47 12.12 3.52
CA PHE A 26 -2.75 12.57 2.31
C PHE A 26 -3.55 13.58 1.50
N PHE A 27 -4.79 13.80 1.86
CA PHE A 27 -5.73 14.64 1.14
C PHE A 27 -6.18 15.81 2.02
N THR A 28 -6.39 16.97 1.40
CA THR A 28 -6.78 18.21 2.06
C THR A 28 -7.83 18.95 1.24
N ASN A 29 -8.36 20.06 1.75
CA ASN A 29 -9.20 20.99 0.99
C ASN A 29 -10.38 20.36 0.22
N GLY A 30 -11.08 19.45 0.87
CA GLY A 30 -12.26 18.78 0.30
C GLY A 30 -11.95 17.52 -0.52
N THR A 31 -10.69 17.26 -0.90
CA THR A 31 -10.28 16.00 -1.54
C THR A 31 -10.29 14.83 -0.55
N GLU A 32 -10.15 15.09 0.76
CA GLU A 32 -10.26 14.09 1.83
C GLU A 32 -11.61 13.38 1.80
N SER A 33 -12.72 14.14 1.82
CA SER A 33 -14.05 13.56 1.82
C SER A 33 -14.40 12.87 0.49
N LEU A 34 -13.84 13.35 -0.60
CA LEU A 34 -13.98 12.70 -1.90
C LEU A 34 -13.21 11.37 -1.93
N TYR A 35 -12.01 11.30 -1.35
CA TYR A 35 -11.27 10.07 -1.20
C TYR A 35 -12.06 9.01 -0.38
N GLU A 36 -12.65 9.42 0.75
CA GLU A 36 -13.49 8.52 1.56
C GLU A 36 -14.68 7.98 0.75
N THR A 37 -15.32 8.83 -0.06
CA THR A 37 -16.40 8.38 -0.95
C THR A 37 -15.91 7.37 -2.00
N ILE A 38 -14.74 7.60 -2.61
CA ILE A 38 -14.14 6.68 -3.58
C ILE A 38 -13.81 5.33 -2.91
N GLN A 39 -13.29 5.37 -1.69
CA GLN A 39 -12.97 4.17 -0.91
C GLN A 39 -14.23 3.32 -0.71
N HIS A 40 -15.32 3.89 -0.21
CA HIS A 40 -16.57 3.17 -0.02
C HIS A 40 -17.17 2.69 -1.34
N ALA A 41 -17.14 3.51 -2.39
CA ALA A 41 -17.66 3.10 -3.69
C ALA A 41 -16.90 1.91 -4.29
N HIS A 42 -15.59 1.81 -4.05
CA HIS A 42 -14.79 0.65 -4.46
C HIS A 42 -15.00 -0.59 -3.58
N GLU A 43 -15.50 -0.46 -2.36
CA GLU A 43 -15.91 -1.61 -1.56
C GLU A 43 -17.14 -2.31 -2.16
N ASP A 44 -18.03 -1.51 -2.76
CA ASP A 44 -19.29 -1.99 -3.34
C ASP A 44 -19.20 -2.30 -4.85
N SER A 45 -18.13 -1.90 -5.53
CA SER A 45 -17.96 -2.05 -6.99
C SER A 45 -16.60 -2.59 -7.38
N ASP A 46 -16.60 -3.56 -8.31
CA ASP A 46 -15.39 -4.10 -8.93
C ASP A 46 -15.04 -3.45 -10.26
N LYS A 47 -15.69 -2.32 -10.59
CA LYS A 47 -15.47 -1.58 -11.84
C LYS A 47 -14.78 -0.25 -11.56
N ASP A 48 -14.23 0.33 -12.63
CA ASP A 48 -13.80 1.72 -12.62
C ASP A 48 -15.00 2.63 -12.30
N LEU A 49 -14.74 3.66 -11.51
CA LEU A 49 -15.74 4.65 -11.12
C LEU A 49 -15.66 5.85 -12.06
N SER A 50 -16.80 6.40 -12.43
CA SER A 50 -16.84 7.72 -13.03
C SER A 50 -16.88 8.82 -11.96
N ILE A 51 -16.27 9.96 -12.24
CA ILE A 51 -16.31 11.09 -11.31
C ILE A 51 -17.75 11.57 -11.05
N SER A 52 -18.65 11.39 -12.02
CA SER A 52 -20.06 11.73 -11.89
C SER A 52 -20.78 10.81 -10.90
N GLU A 53 -20.54 9.50 -10.95
CA GLU A 53 -21.09 8.54 -9.97
C GLU A 53 -20.62 8.85 -8.57
N VAL A 54 -19.31 9.09 -8.40
CA VAL A 54 -18.75 9.45 -7.10
C VAL A 54 -19.32 10.76 -6.59
N SER A 55 -19.53 11.74 -7.48
CA SER A 55 -20.15 13.02 -7.12
C SER A 55 -21.58 12.86 -6.62
N SER A 56 -22.38 12.04 -7.30
CA SER A 56 -23.75 11.74 -6.87
C SER A 56 -23.78 11.00 -5.53
N LEU A 57 -22.95 9.96 -5.36
CA LEU A 57 -22.82 9.24 -4.09
C LEU A 57 -22.42 10.20 -2.96
N HIS A 58 -21.44 11.07 -3.21
CA HIS A 58 -20.96 12.02 -2.21
C HIS A 58 -22.04 12.97 -1.73
N THR A 59 -22.81 13.55 -2.66
CA THR A 59 -23.80 14.60 -2.33
C THR A 59 -25.17 14.09 -1.92
N GLU A 60 -25.56 12.91 -2.42
CA GLU A 60 -26.90 12.37 -2.20
C GLU A 60 -26.95 11.32 -1.08
N VAL A 61 -25.88 10.53 -0.95
CA VAL A 61 -25.82 9.41 0.01
C VAL A 61 -25.01 9.80 1.25
N TYR A 62 -23.77 10.23 1.08
CA TYR A 62 -22.89 10.47 2.23
C TYR A 62 -23.05 11.85 2.87
N ASN A 63 -23.43 12.86 2.10
CA ASN A 63 -23.56 14.24 2.58
C ASN A 63 -24.87 14.92 2.14
N PRO A 64 -26.03 14.32 2.39
CA PRO A 64 -27.32 14.87 1.96
C PRO A 64 -27.63 16.24 2.59
N ALA A 65 -27.07 16.52 3.76
CA ALA A 65 -27.24 17.75 4.51
C ALA A 65 -26.32 18.91 4.07
N TYR A 66 -25.58 18.76 2.99
CA TYR A 66 -24.73 19.85 2.49
C TYR A 66 -25.56 21.08 2.15
N THR A 67 -25.12 22.24 2.66
CA THR A 67 -25.66 23.53 2.26
C THR A 67 -25.40 23.78 0.78
N ARG A 68 -26.18 24.67 0.16
CA ARG A 68 -26.00 25.04 -1.24
C ARG A 68 -24.56 25.50 -1.54
N ALA A 69 -23.98 26.34 -0.68
CA ALA A 69 -22.62 26.82 -0.85
C ALA A 69 -21.57 25.67 -0.80
N LYS A 70 -21.75 24.68 0.10
CA LYS A 70 -20.88 23.52 0.15
C LYS A 70 -21.01 22.64 -1.09
N LYS A 71 -22.23 22.48 -1.63
CA LYS A 71 -22.46 21.74 -2.87
C LYS A 71 -21.79 22.44 -4.06
N GLU A 72 -21.93 23.77 -4.15
CA GLU A 72 -21.31 24.56 -5.22
C GLU A 72 -19.77 24.43 -5.20
N ASN A 73 -19.16 24.55 -4.01
CA ASN A 73 -17.72 24.36 -3.84
C ASN A 73 -17.27 22.93 -4.20
N PHE A 74 -18.05 21.93 -3.81
CA PHE A 74 -17.75 20.54 -4.14
C PHE A 74 -17.86 20.29 -5.66
N PHE A 75 -18.90 20.78 -6.32
CA PHE A 75 -19.05 20.65 -7.77
C PHE A 75 -17.93 21.37 -8.53
N SER A 76 -17.47 22.54 -8.05
CA SER A 76 -16.30 23.21 -8.61
C SER A 76 -15.04 22.32 -8.54
N LEU A 77 -14.81 21.68 -7.39
CA LEU A 77 -13.70 20.72 -7.22
C LEU A 77 -13.82 19.52 -8.18
N VAL A 78 -15.04 18.98 -8.34
CA VAL A 78 -15.30 17.85 -9.25
C VAL A 78 -15.02 18.23 -10.70
N GLU A 79 -15.46 19.41 -11.16
CA GLU A 79 -15.19 19.88 -12.53
C GLU A 79 -13.67 20.11 -12.74
N GLU A 80 -12.98 20.69 -11.77
CA GLU A 80 -11.53 20.81 -11.85
C GLU A 80 -10.83 19.44 -12.02
N ILE A 81 -11.25 18.42 -11.26
CA ILE A 81 -10.69 17.07 -11.36
C ILE A 81 -11.01 16.43 -12.72
N LYS A 82 -12.20 16.69 -13.24
CA LYS A 82 -12.65 16.18 -14.54
C LYS A 82 -11.80 16.71 -15.70
N GLU A 83 -11.44 17.99 -15.66
CA GLU A 83 -10.64 18.66 -16.69
C GLU A 83 -9.15 18.28 -16.64
N LEU A 84 -8.63 17.78 -15.51
CA LEU A 84 -7.23 17.37 -15.41
C LEU A 84 -6.91 16.25 -16.41
N GLU A 85 -5.70 16.25 -16.94
CA GLU A 85 -5.15 15.08 -17.62
C GLU A 85 -4.86 13.96 -16.62
N LEU A 86 -4.92 12.71 -17.09
CA LEU A 86 -4.54 11.58 -16.26
C LEU A 86 -3.02 11.61 -16.05
N PRO A 87 -2.56 11.66 -14.80
CA PRO A 87 -1.13 11.67 -14.52
C PRO A 87 -0.50 10.30 -14.83
N ASN A 88 0.82 10.31 -14.98
CA ASN A 88 1.58 9.07 -15.15
C ASN A 88 1.48 8.21 -13.88
N GLU A 89 0.99 6.98 -14.02
CA GLU A 89 0.79 6.06 -12.90
C GLU A 89 2.09 5.75 -12.15
N ALA A 90 3.25 5.65 -12.85
CA ALA A 90 4.53 5.41 -12.20
C ALA A 90 4.93 6.58 -11.29
N ILE A 91 4.69 7.82 -11.73
CA ILE A 91 4.94 9.02 -10.91
C ILE A 91 4.00 9.04 -9.72
N ALA A 92 2.71 8.76 -9.92
CA ALA A 92 1.73 8.71 -8.84
C ALA A 92 2.07 7.63 -7.80
N ASN A 93 2.50 6.44 -8.21
CA ASN A 93 2.96 5.38 -7.32
C ASN A 93 4.17 5.81 -6.49
N ASN A 94 5.14 6.49 -7.09
CA ASN A 94 6.31 7.01 -6.36
C ASN A 94 5.92 8.06 -5.32
N ILE A 95 4.92 8.89 -5.63
CA ILE A 95 4.39 9.89 -4.70
C ILE A 95 3.69 9.20 -3.52
N ILE A 96 2.78 8.25 -3.79
CA ILE A 96 2.09 7.47 -2.75
C ILE A 96 3.11 6.78 -1.84
N ARG A 97 4.12 6.15 -2.43
CA ARG A 97 5.21 5.50 -1.68
C ARG A 97 5.97 6.50 -0.78
N SER A 98 6.27 7.68 -1.29
CA SER A 98 6.94 8.74 -0.51
C SER A 98 6.06 9.26 0.64
N LEU A 99 4.78 9.50 0.39
CA LEU A 99 3.83 9.92 1.42
C LEU A 99 3.65 8.85 2.50
N PHE A 100 3.54 7.60 2.09
CA PHE A 100 3.44 6.46 2.99
C PHE A 100 4.68 6.35 3.89
N LYS A 101 5.89 6.43 3.33
CA LYS A 101 7.15 6.42 4.10
C LYS A 101 7.18 7.57 5.12
N ARG A 102 6.80 8.78 4.71
CA ARG A 102 6.74 9.94 5.63
C ARG A 102 5.74 9.73 6.76
N ARG A 103 4.58 9.16 6.47
CA ARG A 103 3.57 8.85 7.47
C ARG A 103 4.10 7.86 8.52
N ILE A 104 4.72 6.77 8.08
CA ILE A 104 5.33 5.79 8.99
C ILE A 104 6.42 6.44 9.84
N ALA A 105 7.32 7.20 9.22
CA ALA A 105 8.38 7.91 9.94
C ALA A 105 7.82 8.88 10.99
N ASN A 106 6.78 9.64 10.63
CA ASN A 106 6.13 10.55 11.57
C ASN A 106 5.49 9.80 12.75
N LYS A 107 4.79 8.69 12.47
CA LYS A 107 4.18 7.86 13.52
C LYS A 107 5.23 7.30 14.49
N ILE A 108 6.35 6.81 13.96
CA ILE A 108 7.47 6.34 14.79
C ILE A 108 8.04 7.49 15.65
N ALA A 109 8.23 8.69 15.07
CA ALA A 109 8.74 9.84 15.80
C ALA A 109 7.80 10.26 16.94
N VAL A 110 6.49 10.25 16.71
CA VAL A 110 5.49 10.54 17.75
C VAL A 110 5.57 9.51 18.88
N LEU A 111 5.56 8.21 18.56
CA LEU A 111 5.65 7.14 19.54
C LEU A 111 6.96 7.21 20.35
N ALA A 112 8.08 7.46 19.68
CA ALA A 112 9.39 7.63 20.35
C ALA A 112 9.39 8.83 21.31
N THR A 113 8.76 9.94 20.91
CA THR A 113 8.63 11.13 21.76
C THR A 113 7.72 10.86 22.96
N GLU A 114 6.66 10.10 22.79
CA GLU A 114 5.78 9.71 23.90
C GLU A 114 6.51 8.86 24.94
N ILE A 115 7.29 7.86 24.49
CA ILE A 115 8.13 7.05 25.37
C ILE A 115 9.17 7.91 26.09
N TYR A 116 9.85 8.82 25.37
CA TYR A 116 10.82 9.73 25.96
C TYR A 116 10.20 10.61 27.09
N ASN A 117 8.95 11.01 26.90
CA ASN A 117 8.20 11.80 27.89
C ASN A 117 7.57 10.95 29.02
N GLY A 118 7.88 9.66 29.10
CA GLY A 118 7.39 8.78 30.15
C GLY A 118 5.93 8.36 30.01
N LYS A 119 5.34 8.49 28.82
CA LYS A 119 4.04 7.89 28.54
C LYS A 119 4.20 6.38 28.30
N ASP A 120 3.18 5.62 28.67
CA ASP A 120 3.11 4.16 28.52
C ASP A 120 2.93 3.71 27.05
N SER A 121 3.74 4.23 26.13
CA SER A 121 3.77 3.78 24.75
C SER A 121 4.77 2.63 24.62
N ASP A 122 4.34 1.53 24.00
CA ASP A 122 5.13 0.30 23.92
C ASP A 122 6.10 0.35 22.73
N PHE A 123 7.36 -0.04 22.95
CA PHE A 123 8.34 -0.29 21.88
C PHE A 123 7.86 -1.34 20.86
N ALA A 124 6.96 -2.25 21.26
CA ALA A 124 6.33 -3.20 20.36
C ALA A 124 5.53 -2.50 19.23
N GLU A 125 4.88 -1.37 19.52
CA GLU A 125 4.16 -0.62 18.49
C GLU A 125 5.13 0.05 17.48
N ILE A 126 6.28 0.54 17.93
CA ILE A 126 7.33 1.05 17.02
C ILE A 126 7.83 -0.09 16.13
N LYS A 127 8.12 -1.26 16.69
CA LYS A 127 8.54 -2.44 15.92
C LYS A 127 7.49 -2.81 14.88
N LYS A 128 6.22 -2.85 15.25
CA LYS A 128 5.12 -3.11 14.32
C LYS A 128 5.06 -2.11 13.14
N GLN A 129 5.39 -0.83 13.37
CA GLN A 129 5.45 0.15 12.29
C GLN A 129 6.67 -0.07 11.37
N LEU A 130 7.80 -0.58 11.91
CA LEU A 130 8.99 -0.91 11.13
C LEU A 130 8.81 -2.20 10.32
N ASP A 131 8.03 -3.13 10.80
CA ASP A 131 7.74 -4.42 10.14
C ASP A 131 6.71 -4.28 8.99
N ILE A 132 6.16 -3.07 8.75
CA ILE A 132 5.29 -2.86 7.60
C ILE A 132 6.13 -2.98 6.32
N PRO A 133 5.83 -3.94 5.43
CA PRO A 133 6.62 -4.16 4.23
C PRO A 133 6.56 -2.92 3.32
N PHE A 134 7.72 -2.33 3.09
CA PHE A 134 7.90 -1.34 2.03
C PHE A 134 8.17 -2.11 0.74
N ASP A 135 7.14 -2.57 0.06
CA ASP A 135 7.31 -3.29 -1.19
C ASP A 135 8.15 -2.48 -2.18
N GLU A 136 9.35 -2.94 -2.42
CA GLU A 136 10.09 -2.64 -3.61
C GLU A 136 9.39 -3.42 -4.74
N GLU A 137 8.89 -2.68 -5.71
CA GLU A 137 8.34 -3.11 -7.00
C GLU A 137 7.86 -4.56 -7.10
N GLY A 138 6.56 -4.74 -7.04
CA GLY A 138 5.89 -5.84 -7.76
C GLY A 138 6.13 -7.26 -7.29
N ASN A 139 6.82 -7.49 -6.22
CA ASN A 139 6.71 -8.76 -5.52
C ASN A 139 5.38 -8.71 -4.74
N GLU A 140 4.28 -9.02 -5.41
CA GLU A 140 3.24 -9.77 -4.76
C GLU A 140 3.99 -10.92 -4.06
N TYR A 141 4.19 -10.80 -2.76
CA TYR A 141 4.35 -12.00 -1.96
C TYR A 141 3.02 -12.71 -2.14
N ASP A 142 3.00 -13.57 -3.12
CA ASP A 142 2.00 -14.58 -3.27
C ASP A 142 2.10 -15.39 -1.98
N TYR A 143 1.43 -14.89 -0.93
CA TYR A 143 1.21 -15.70 0.25
C TYR A 143 0.54 -16.92 -0.31
N VAL A 144 1.28 -18.01 -0.29
CA VAL A 144 0.89 -19.29 -0.84
C VAL A 144 -0.47 -19.66 -0.27
N THR A 145 -1.49 -19.07 -0.85
CA THR A 145 -2.86 -19.44 -0.62
C THR A 145 -3.09 -20.66 -1.49
N GLY A 146 -2.72 -21.81 -0.94
CA GLY A 146 -3.47 -22.97 -1.29
C GLY A 146 -2.86 -24.04 -2.20
N ASN A 147 -1.59 -24.06 -2.57
CA ASN A 147 -1.06 -25.28 -3.17
C ASN A 147 0.34 -25.64 -2.64
N ILE A 148 0.33 -26.27 -1.45
CA ILE A 148 1.53 -26.83 -0.81
C ILE A 148 2.23 -27.80 -1.76
N ASP A 149 1.50 -28.53 -2.60
CA ASP A 149 2.06 -29.47 -3.56
C ASP A 149 2.86 -28.78 -4.65
N ALA A 150 2.39 -27.62 -5.16
CA ALA A 150 3.15 -26.81 -6.13
C ALA A 150 4.41 -26.20 -5.52
N LEU A 151 4.40 -25.90 -4.22
CA LEU A 151 5.55 -25.42 -3.47
C LEU A 151 6.57 -26.53 -3.27
N ILE A 152 6.12 -27.73 -2.96
CA ILE A 152 6.95 -28.93 -2.85
C ILE A 152 7.56 -29.29 -4.20
N GLU A 153 6.82 -29.15 -5.33
CA GLU A 153 7.37 -29.36 -6.67
C GLU A 153 8.44 -28.31 -7.02
N LYS A 154 8.22 -27.05 -6.75
CA LYS A 154 9.25 -26.00 -6.92
C LYS A 154 10.48 -26.23 -6.04
N LEU A 155 10.31 -26.78 -4.86
CA LEU A 155 11.43 -27.16 -3.96
C LEU A 155 12.19 -28.40 -4.47
N LYS A 156 11.55 -29.22 -5.30
CA LYS A 156 12.19 -30.39 -5.97
C LYS A 156 12.98 -30.00 -7.22
N ASP A 157 12.80 -28.77 -7.72
CA ASP A 157 13.46 -28.32 -8.92
C ASP A 157 14.98 -28.25 -8.70
N ASN A 158 15.73 -28.84 -9.64
CA ASN A 158 17.17 -29.16 -9.52
C ASN A 158 18.12 -27.93 -9.68
N THR A 159 17.62 -26.72 -9.50
CA THR A 159 18.41 -25.47 -9.63
C THR A 159 19.26 -25.14 -8.40
N LYS A 160 19.28 -26.01 -7.38
CA LYS A 160 20.09 -25.80 -6.20
C LYS A 160 21.54 -26.20 -6.41
N TRP A 161 22.43 -25.33 -6.03
CA TRP A 161 23.85 -25.63 -6.03
C TRP A 161 24.16 -26.67 -4.97
N LYS A 162 24.74 -27.80 -5.37
CA LYS A 162 25.05 -28.91 -4.45
C LYS A 162 26.45 -28.73 -3.86
N PHE A 163 26.57 -29.06 -2.60
CA PHE A 163 27.89 -29.08 -1.95
C PHE A 163 28.73 -30.28 -2.42
N ASN A 164 30.02 -30.06 -2.68
CA ASN A 164 30.94 -31.14 -3.03
C ASN A 164 31.45 -31.95 -1.80
N LEU A 165 31.23 -31.46 -0.59
CA LEU A 165 31.61 -32.14 0.65
C LEU A 165 30.54 -33.16 1.05
N ALA A 166 30.93 -34.43 1.16
CA ALA A 166 30.01 -35.55 1.43
C ALA A 166 29.10 -35.33 2.68
N PRO A 167 29.58 -34.85 3.82
CA PRO A 167 28.76 -34.62 5.01
C PRO A 167 27.69 -33.52 4.78
N LEU A 168 28.02 -32.49 4.00
CA LEU A 168 27.09 -31.41 3.68
C LEU A 168 26.06 -31.82 2.63
N LYS A 169 26.43 -32.74 1.74
CA LYS A 169 25.55 -33.27 0.70
C LYS A 169 24.39 -34.11 1.28
N GLU A 170 24.63 -34.79 2.40
CA GLU A 170 23.62 -35.62 3.06
C GLU A 170 22.74 -34.81 4.01
N THR A 171 23.27 -33.73 4.61
CA THR A 171 22.58 -32.96 5.66
C THR A 171 21.87 -31.74 5.12
N VAL A 172 22.37 -31.14 4.02
CA VAL A 172 21.82 -29.91 3.44
C VAL A 172 21.45 -30.16 1.98
N HIS A 173 20.18 -30.02 1.66
CA HIS A 173 19.66 -30.29 0.30
C HIS A 173 20.12 -29.32 -0.79
N GLY A 174 21.11 -28.47 -0.51
CA GLY A 174 21.69 -27.49 -1.44
C GLY A 174 21.27 -26.05 -1.11
N VAL A 175 21.86 -25.12 -1.84
CA VAL A 175 21.66 -23.67 -1.67
C VAL A 175 20.94 -23.15 -2.89
N GLY A 176 19.82 -22.47 -2.68
CA GLY A 176 19.07 -21.78 -3.74
C GLY A 176 19.33 -20.27 -3.75
N GLU A 177 18.88 -19.59 -4.77
CA GLU A 177 18.89 -18.13 -4.83
C GLU A 177 18.18 -17.52 -3.61
N GLY A 178 18.78 -16.50 -3.01
CA GLY A 178 18.25 -15.83 -1.82
C GLY A 178 18.68 -16.45 -0.47
N ASN A 179 19.41 -17.55 -0.45
CA ASN A 179 19.92 -18.12 0.80
C ASN A 179 21.23 -17.43 1.23
N LEU A 180 21.30 -17.01 2.48
CA LEU A 180 22.55 -16.53 3.11
C LEU A 180 23.30 -17.72 3.72
N ILE A 181 24.55 -17.94 3.29
CA ILE A 181 25.43 -18.95 3.87
C ILE A 181 26.50 -18.23 4.66
N VAL A 182 26.65 -18.62 5.93
CA VAL A 182 27.74 -18.18 6.79
C VAL A 182 28.61 -19.38 7.12
N VAL A 183 29.89 -19.37 6.69
CA VAL A 183 30.85 -20.43 6.97
C VAL A 183 31.77 -19.98 8.11
N PHE A 184 31.75 -20.72 9.21
CA PHE A 184 32.67 -20.53 10.32
C PHE A 184 33.78 -21.60 10.25
N ALA A 185 35.03 -21.17 10.15
CA ALA A 185 36.19 -22.01 10.31
C ALA A 185 36.86 -21.64 11.65
N ARG A 186 37.27 -22.67 12.43
CA ARG A 186 38.20 -22.46 13.56
C ARG A 186 39.61 -22.39 13.00
N PRO A 187 40.45 -21.47 13.49
CA PRO A 187 41.83 -21.42 13.12
C PRO A 187 42.59 -22.67 13.55
#